data_1c1e2b8744d09199f8747582662988e0
#
_entry.id   1c1e2b8744d09199f8747582662988e0
#
_cell.length_a   1.000
_cell.length_b   1.000
_cell.length_c   1.000
_cell.angle_alpha   90.00
_cell.angle_beta   90.00
_cell.angle_gamma   90.00
#
_symmetry.space_group_name_H-M   'P 1'
#
loop_
_entity.id
_entity.type
_entity.pdbx_description
1 polymer ?
#
loop_
_entity_poly.entity_id
_entity_poly.type
_entity_poly.pdbx_seq_one_letter_code
_entity_poly.pdbx_strand_id
1 'polypeptide(L)'
;MPHPTTATPPEKPRLRLGFIPLTDCAPLVIAFEKGHFAAEGLDVELCRETSWAAIRDKVGLGILDGAQMLASMPLASRLGIGGPRFDFVSGMVLDLNGNAITLSNELFQHLAAIDPHSARCPSAAAGALKQHLQVREASAAPLRLGIVYPCSTQSFELRYW
;
A
#
# COMPACT_ATOMS: atom_id res chain seq x y z
N MET A 1 -30.19 -4.84 21.09
CA MET A 1 -30.03 -6.24 21.50
C MET A 1 -29.18 -6.93 20.46
N PRO A 2 -28.05 -7.51 20.80
CA PRO A 2 -27.29 -8.29 19.84
C PRO A 2 -28.06 -9.58 19.54
N HIS A 3 -28.31 -9.88 18.28
CA HIS A 3 -28.86 -11.17 17.87
C HIS A 3 -27.83 -12.25 18.23
N PRO A 4 -28.26 -13.37 18.86
CA PRO A 4 -27.39 -14.51 19.03
C PRO A 4 -27.16 -15.12 17.65
N THR A 5 -26.04 -14.77 17.04
CA THR A 5 -25.56 -15.46 15.85
C THR A 5 -25.09 -16.84 16.33
N THR A 6 -25.85 -17.88 16.03
CA THR A 6 -25.37 -19.26 16.11
C THR A 6 -24.36 -19.44 14.96
N ALA A 7 -23.26 -18.74 15.05
CA ALA A 7 -22.19 -18.88 14.08
C ALA A 7 -21.57 -20.26 14.26
N THR A 8 -21.55 -21.04 13.18
CA THR A 8 -20.77 -22.28 13.12
C THR A 8 -19.32 -21.95 13.47
N PRO A 9 -18.66 -22.74 14.32
CA PRO A 9 -17.26 -22.51 14.65
C PRO A 9 -16.43 -22.39 13.37
N PRO A 10 -15.45 -21.47 13.32
CA PRO A 10 -14.61 -21.32 12.15
C PRO A 10 -13.83 -22.61 11.87
N GLU A 11 -13.73 -23.01 10.61
CA GLU A 11 -13.00 -24.23 10.20
C GLU A 11 -11.52 -24.18 10.61
N LYS A 12 -10.93 -22.99 10.61
CA LYS A 12 -9.56 -22.76 11.05
C LYS A 12 -9.55 -21.59 12.06
N PRO A 13 -9.61 -21.87 13.37
CA PRO A 13 -9.67 -20.82 14.37
C PRO A 13 -8.36 -20.06 14.57
N ARG A 14 -7.21 -20.70 14.31
CA ARG A 14 -5.88 -20.08 14.46
C ARG A 14 -5.40 -19.52 13.14
N LEU A 15 -5.12 -18.22 13.08
CA LEU A 15 -4.70 -17.50 11.89
C LEU A 15 -3.43 -16.68 12.17
N ARG A 16 -2.52 -16.67 11.21
CA ARG A 16 -1.33 -15.82 11.17
C ARG A 16 -1.54 -14.75 10.11
N LEU A 17 -1.70 -13.49 10.53
CA LEU A 17 -1.95 -12.37 9.63
C LEU A 17 -0.74 -11.45 9.56
N GLY A 18 -0.18 -11.29 8.36
CA GLY A 18 0.96 -10.43 8.09
C GLY A 18 0.57 -8.97 7.92
N PHE A 19 1.43 -8.06 8.35
CA PHE A 19 1.25 -6.63 8.11
C PHE A 19 2.59 -5.88 8.04
N ILE A 20 2.60 -4.77 7.33
CA ILE A 20 3.64 -3.75 7.39
C ILE A 20 3.17 -2.68 8.38
N PRO A 21 4.03 -2.19 9.31
CA PRO A 21 3.63 -1.22 10.33
C PRO A 21 3.50 0.20 9.74
N LEU A 22 2.52 0.38 8.89
CA LEU A 22 2.07 1.62 8.28
C LEU A 22 0.66 1.94 8.76
N THR A 23 0.17 3.14 8.55
CA THR A 23 -1.16 3.57 9.03
C THR A 23 -2.30 2.70 8.49
N ASP A 24 -2.15 2.18 7.29
CA ASP A 24 -3.12 1.31 6.62
C ASP A 24 -3.25 -0.11 7.24
N CYS A 25 -2.36 -0.50 8.17
CA CYS A 25 -2.56 -1.71 8.99
C CYS A 25 -3.53 -1.50 10.17
N ALA A 26 -3.94 -0.26 10.44
CA ALA A 26 -4.76 0.07 11.60
C ALA A 26 -6.02 -0.79 11.77
N PRO A 27 -6.79 -1.14 10.72
CA PRO A 27 -7.95 -2.01 10.88
C PRO A 27 -7.62 -3.38 11.48
N LEU A 28 -6.52 -4.01 11.07
CA LEU A 28 -6.07 -5.30 11.62
C LEU A 28 -5.65 -5.18 13.08
N VAL A 29 -4.86 -4.14 13.39
CA VAL A 29 -4.35 -3.91 14.75
C VAL A 29 -5.51 -3.57 15.69
N ILE A 30 -6.44 -2.71 15.27
CA ILE A 30 -7.60 -2.35 16.08
C ILE A 30 -8.50 -3.57 16.31
N ALA A 31 -8.73 -4.39 15.29
CA ALA A 31 -9.52 -5.61 15.43
C ALA A 31 -8.91 -6.57 16.44
N PHE A 32 -7.60 -6.70 16.47
CA PHE A 32 -6.86 -7.49 17.43
C PHE A 32 -6.96 -6.91 18.85
N GLU A 33 -6.56 -5.65 19.03
CA GLU A 33 -6.52 -4.98 20.34
C GLU A 33 -7.91 -4.83 21.00
N LYS A 34 -8.96 -4.69 20.19
CA LYS A 34 -10.34 -4.62 20.69
C LYS A 34 -11.03 -5.98 20.86
N GLY A 35 -10.32 -7.07 20.58
CA GLY A 35 -10.83 -8.43 20.75
C GLY A 35 -11.90 -8.83 19.73
N HIS A 36 -12.01 -8.13 18.58
CA HIS A 36 -13.00 -8.48 17.56
C HIS A 36 -12.74 -9.86 16.96
N PHE A 37 -11.50 -10.26 16.77
CA PHE A 37 -11.17 -11.60 16.31
C PHE A 37 -11.61 -12.67 17.32
N ALA A 38 -11.32 -12.44 18.60
CA ALA A 38 -11.72 -13.37 19.67
C ALA A 38 -13.24 -13.48 19.81
N ALA A 39 -13.98 -12.37 19.59
CA ALA A 39 -15.43 -12.37 19.60
C ALA A 39 -16.04 -13.24 18.49
N GLU A 40 -15.31 -13.42 17.37
CA GLU A 40 -15.69 -14.30 16.26
C GLU A 40 -15.09 -15.73 16.39
N GLY A 41 -14.49 -16.05 17.54
CA GLY A 41 -13.90 -17.36 17.80
C GLY A 41 -12.55 -17.59 17.12
N LEU A 42 -11.86 -16.51 16.72
CA LEU A 42 -10.57 -16.56 16.06
C LEU A 42 -9.43 -16.25 17.03
N ASP A 43 -8.40 -17.10 17.01
CA ASP A 43 -7.09 -16.90 17.67
C ASP A 43 -6.11 -16.37 16.63
N VAL A 44 -5.90 -15.06 16.60
CA VAL A 44 -5.10 -14.38 15.57
C VAL A 44 -3.73 -13.99 16.11
N GLU A 45 -2.68 -14.40 15.41
CA GLU A 45 -1.31 -13.91 15.58
C GLU A 45 -1.03 -12.81 14.52
N LEU A 46 -0.73 -11.59 14.97
CA LEU A 46 -0.29 -10.53 14.08
C LEU A 46 1.22 -10.61 13.84
N CYS A 47 1.62 -10.89 12.60
CA CYS A 47 2.99 -11.07 12.18
C CYS A 47 3.50 -9.81 11.48
N ARG A 48 4.38 -9.06 12.16
CA ARG A 48 5.04 -7.89 11.55
C ARG A 48 6.05 -8.35 10.50
N GLU A 49 5.91 -7.80 9.30
CA GLU A 49 6.77 -8.09 8.17
C GLU A 49 7.64 -6.87 7.78
N THR A 50 8.75 -7.14 7.12
CA THR A 50 9.75 -6.11 6.79
C THR A 50 9.63 -5.58 5.37
N SER A 51 8.90 -6.28 4.50
CA SER A 51 8.72 -5.86 3.10
C SER A 51 7.47 -6.45 2.48
N TRP A 52 6.94 -5.76 1.48
CA TRP A 52 5.80 -6.23 0.68
C TRP A 52 6.10 -7.55 -0.05
N ALA A 53 7.35 -7.75 -0.50
CA ALA A 53 7.76 -9.00 -1.12
C ALA A 53 7.71 -10.16 -0.13
N ALA A 54 8.16 -9.97 1.12
CA ALA A 54 8.07 -10.99 2.16
C ALA A 54 6.62 -11.37 2.47
N ILE A 55 5.71 -10.39 2.56
CA ILE A 55 4.26 -10.64 2.73
C ILE A 55 3.73 -11.48 1.57
N ARG A 56 3.97 -11.06 0.32
CA ARG A 56 3.53 -11.79 -0.86
C ARG A 56 3.99 -13.25 -0.82
N ASP A 57 5.27 -13.47 -0.59
CA ASP A 57 5.86 -14.81 -0.64
C ASP A 57 5.36 -15.68 0.51
N LYS A 58 5.25 -15.14 1.72
CA LYS A 58 4.77 -15.90 2.88
C LYS A 58 3.30 -16.28 2.78
N VAL A 59 2.44 -15.40 2.26
CA VAL A 59 1.03 -15.76 2.01
C VAL A 59 0.95 -16.78 0.86
N GLY A 60 1.68 -16.55 -0.23
CA GLY A 60 1.69 -17.46 -1.37
C GLY A 60 2.19 -18.87 -1.06
N LEU A 61 3.10 -19.00 -0.09
CA LEU A 61 3.63 -20.28 0.41
C LEU A 61 2.84 -20.86 1.58
N GLY A 62 1.77 -20.21 2.04
CA GLY A 62 0.97 -20.67 3.18
C GLY A 62 1.65 -20.55 4.55
N ILE A 63 2.71 -19.76 4.66
CA ILE A 63 3.37 -19.45 5.94
C ILE A 63 2.52 -18.47 6.75
N LEU A 64 1.83 -17.55 6.05
CA LEU A 64 0.79 -16.69 6.58
C LEU A 64 -0.54 -17.10 5.97
N ASP A 65 -1.60 -17.03 6.75
CA ASP A 65 -2.98 -17.32 6.30
C ASP A 65 -3.57 -16.17 5.50
N GLY A 66 -3.14 -14.97 5.78
CA GLY A 66 -3.52 -13.75 5.09
C GLY A 66 -2.60 -12.60 5.45
N ALA A 67 -2.74 -11.48 4.78
CA ALA A 67 -1.99 -10.29 5.11
C ALA A 67 -2.63 -9.02 4.52
N GLN A 68 -2.28 -7.88 5.11
CA GLN A 68 -2.41 -6.59 4.45
C GLN A 68 -1.52 -6.59 3.21
N MET A 69 -2.06 -6.17 2.08
CA MET A 69 -1.33 -6.03 0.82
C MET A 69 -1.72 -4.73 0.12
N LEU A 70 -0.81 -4.23 -0.72
CA LEU A 70 -1.16 -3.15 -1.66
C LEU A 70 -2.18 -3.68 -2.67
N ALA A 71 -3.19 -2.89 -3.01
CA ALA A 71 -4.34 -3.30 -3.83
C ALA A 71 -3.96 -3.95 -5.18
N SER A 72 -2.86 -3.55 -5.77
CA SER A 72 -2.34 -4.08 -7.04
C SER A 72 -1.52 -5.36 -6.91
N MET A 73 -1.07 -5.73 -5.70
CA MET A 73 -0.21 -6.91 -5.52
C MET A 73 -0.88 -8.24 -5.89
N PRO A 74 -2.14 -8.51 -5.52
CA PRO A 74 -2.83 -9.73 -5.95
C PRO A 74 -2.90 -9.87 -7.48
N LEU A 75 -3.20 -8.78 -8.19
CA LEU A 75 -3.25 -8.76 -9.65
C LEU A 75 -1.86 -8.98 -10.27
N ALA A 76 -0.85 -8.27 -9.79
CA ALA A 76 0.53 -8.42 -10.26
C ALA A 76 1.04 -9.84 -10.05
N SER A 77 0.76 -10.43 -8.89
CA SER A 77 1.15 -11.80 -8.58
C SER A 77 0.47 -12.81 -9.52
N ARG A 78 -0.83 -12.68 -9.75
CA ARG A 78 -1.55 -13.56 -10.69
C ARG A 78 -0.99 -13.48 -12.11
N LEU A 79 -0.52 -12.32 -12.54
CA LEU A 79 0.11 -12.10 -13.84
C LEU A 79 1.60 -12.50 -13.87
N GLY A 80 2.21 -12.81 -12.72
CA GLY A 80 3.65 -13.11 -12.62
C GLY A 80 4.52 -11.87 -12.77
N ILE A 81 4.00 -10.69 -12.45
CA ILE A 81 4.72 -9.41 -12.52
C ILE A 81 5.44 -9.16 -11.20
N GLY A 82 6.74 -9.00 -11.27
CA GLY A 82 7.59 -8.66 -10.11
C GLY A 82 7.86 -9.81 -9.14
N GLY A 83 7.56 -11.06 -9.50
CA GLY A 83 7.86 -12.24 -8.68
C GLY A 83 7.08 -13.48 -9.06
N PRO A 84 7.06 -14.49 -8.17
CA PRO A 84 6.32 -15.72 -8.38
C PRO A 84 4.81 -15.49 -8.57
N ARG A 85 4.20 -16.39 -9.33
CA ARG A 85 2.74 -16.39 -9.51
C ARG A 85 2.08 -17.09 -8.34
N PHE A 86 1.14 -16.37 -7.72
CA PHE A 86 0.24 -16.91 -6.71
C PHE A 86 -1.18 -16.44 -7.00
N ASP A 87 -2.16 -17.30 -6.72
CA ASP A 87 -3.57 -16.95 -6.81
C ASP A 87 -4.07 -16.47 -5.45
N PHE A 88 -4.06 -15.16 -5.26
CA PHE A 88 -4.59 -14.52 -4.05
C PHE A 88 -6.07 -14.19 -4.19
N VAL A 89 -6.77 -14.26 -3.08
CA VAL A 89 -8.15 -13.78 -2.92
C VAL A 89 -8.13 -12.56 -2.01
N SER A 90 -8.78 -11.48 -2.43
CA SER A 90 -8.96 -10.27 -1.62
C SER A 90 -10.34 -10.32 -0.98
N GLY A 91 -10.40 -10.51 0.33
CA GLY A 91 -11.65 -10.61 1.08
C GLY A 91 -12.29 -9.26 1.39
N MET A 92 -11.48 -8.21 1.58
CA MET A 92 -11.96 -6.87 1.92
C MET A 92 -10.93 -5.81 1.58
N VAL A 93 -11.40 -4.58 1.44
CA VAL A 93 -10.57 -3.37 1.35
C VAL A 93 -10.40 -2.82 2.76
N LEU A 94 -9.17 -2.58 3.19
CA LEU A 94 -8.87 -2.08 4.54
C LEU A 94 -9.03 -0.56 4.64
N ASP A 95 -8.65 0.16 3.58
CA ASP A 95 -8.73 1.61 3.49
C ASP A 95 -8.95 2.09 2.04
N LEU A 96 -9.27 3.35 1.89
CA LEU A 96 -9.46 4.02 0.61
C LEU A 96 -8.67 5.33 0.59
N ASN A 97 -8.09 5.66 -0.57
CA ASN A 97 -7.30 6.87 -0.82
C ASN A 97 -5.95 6.86 -0.08
N GLY A 98 -5.38 8.04 0.17
CA GLY A 98 -4.16 8.22 0.95
C GLY A 98 -2.87 8.28 0.13
N ASN A 99 -2.89 8.01 -1.17
CA ASN A 99 -1.71 8.19 -2.01
C ASN A 99 -1.41 9.68 -2.17
N ALA A 100 -0.14 10.04 -2.01
CA ALA A 100 0.34 11.39 -2.23
C ALA A 100 1.76 11.37 -2.81
N ILE A 101 2.08 12.39 -3.60
CA ILE A 101 3.44 12.67 -4.04
C ILE A 101 4.02 13.71 -3.10
N THR A 102 5.03 13.32 -2.33
CA THR A 102 5.73 14.21 -1.40
C THR A 102 7.01 14.71 -2.04
N LEU A 103 7.21 16.01 -2.05
CA LEU A 103 8.38 16.69 -2.61
C LEU A 103 9.23 17.31 -1.50
N SER A 104 10.52 17.53 -1.79
CA SER A 104 11.34 18.40 -0.94
C SER A 104 10.81 19.84 -1.01
N ASN A 105 10.99 20.59 0.06
CA ASN A 105 10.59 22.02 0.07
C ASN A 105 11.25 22.82 -1.04
N GLU A 106 12.51 22.52 -1.34
CA GLU A 106 13.25 23.18 -2.42
C GLU A 106 12.58 22.94 -3.79
N LEU A 107 12.32 21.66 -4.13
CA LEU A 107 11.63 21.34 -5.37
C LEU A 107 10.23 21.95 -5.41
N PHE A 108 9.48 21.87 -4.32
CA PHE A 108 8.15 22.46 -4.22
C PHE A 108 8.17 23.96 -4.51
N GLN A 109 9.13 24.73 -3.95
CA GLN A 109 9.25 26.16 -4.19
C GLN A 109 9.59 26.46 -5.66
N HIS A 110 10.44 25.67 -6.31
CA HIS A 110 10.72 25.80 -7.73
C HIS A 110 9.46 25.57 -8.57
N LEU A 111 8.67 24.53 -8.28
CA LEU A 111 7.43 24.26 -9.01
C LEU A 111 6.39 25.36 -8.79
N ALA A 112 6.25 25.85 -7.55
CA ALA A 112 5.31 26.92 -7.22
C ALA A 112 5.69 28.27 -7.86
N ALA A 113 6.99 28.53 -8.09
CA ALA A 113 7.46 29.70 -8.80
C ALA A 113 7.15 29.61 -10.32
N ILE A 114 7.13 28.41 -10.90
CA ILE A 114 6.76 28.18 -12.30
C ILE A 114 5.24 28.28 -12.46
N ASP A 115 4.48 27.60 -11.62
CA ASP A 115 3.02 27.62 -11.60
C ASP A 115 2.48 27.60 -10.16
N PRO A 116 1.86 28.68 -9.68
CA PRO A 116 1.29 28.75 -8.33
C PRO A 116 0.19 27.73 -8.05
N HIS A 117 -0.43 27.16 -9.09
CA HIS A 117 -1.47 26.12 -8.95
C HIS A 117 -0.86 24.72 -8.69
N SER A 118 0.45 24.54 -8.83
CA SER A 118 1.12 23.24 -8.62
C SER A 118 0.87 22.63 -7.24
N ALA A 119 0.61 23.45 -6.21
CA ALA A 119 0.27 22.99 -4.86
C ALA A 119 -1.10 22.31 -4.75
N ARG A 120 -2.01 22.52 -5.71
CA ARG A 120 -3.42 22.10 -5.62
C ARG A 120 -3.92 21.34 -6.83
N CYS A 121 -3.16 21.33 -7.90
CA CYS A 121 -3.57 20.74 -9.17
C CYS A 121 -2.47 19.81 -9.69
N PRO A 122 -2.68 18.48 -9.72
CA PRO A 122 -1.68 17.52 -10.16
C PRO A 122 -1.15 17.78 -11.58
N SER A 123 -2.01 18.21 -12.53
CA SER A 123 -1.59 18.52 -13.90
C SER A 123 -0.73 19.79 -13.98
N ALA A 124 -1.03 20.80 -13.16
CA ALA A 124 -0.19 22.00 -13.05
C ALA A 124 1.18 21.63 -12.45
N ALA A 125 1.21 20.79 -11.42
CA ALA A 125 2.43 20.30 -10.82
C ALA A 125 3.28 19.49 -11.83
N ALA A 126 2.66 18.63 -12.62
CA ALA A 126 3.35 17.87 -13.67
C ALA A 126 3.93 18.79 -14.76
N GLY A 127 3.15 19.79 -15.20
CA GLY A 127 3.60 20.82 -16.15
C GLY A 127 4.79 21.62 -15.63
N ALA A 128 4.71 22.07 -14.38
CA ALA A 128 5.80 22.79 -13.72
C ALA A 128 7.05 21.92 -13.57
N LEU A 129 6.89 20.63 -13.19
CA LEU A 129 8.01 19.70 -13.13
C LEU A 129 8.67 19.49 -14.47
N LYS A 130 7.89 19.32 -15.54
CA LYS A 130 8.41 19.21 -16.91
C LYS A 130 9.24 20.42 -17.29
N GLN A 131 8.76 21.65 -17.02
CA GLN A 131 9.51 22.88 -17.29
C GLN A 131 10.78 22.96 -16.45
N HIS A 132 10.70 22.64 -15.15
CA HIS A 132 11.89 22.59 -14.29
C HIS A 132 12.95 21.65 -14.82
N LEU A 133 12.58 20.47 -15.31
CA LEU A 133 13.51 19.48 -15.86
C LEU A 133 14.15 19.94 -17.18
N GLN A 134 13.44 20.73 -18.00
CA GLN A 134 13.95 21.25 -19.28
C GLN A 134 15.05 22.32 -19.11
N VAL A 135 14.97 23.11 -18.04
CA VAL A 135 15.94 24.17 -17.76
C VAL A 135 17.08 23.71 -16.86
N ARG A 136 17.02 22.49 -16.39
CA ARG A 136 18.04 21.91 -15.52
C ARG A 136 19.33 21.66 -16.30
N GLU A 137 20.46 22.03 -15.70
CA GLU A 137 21.77 21.78 -16.31
C GLU A 137 22.00 20.27 -16.52
N ALA A 138 22.63 19.91 -17.65
CA ALA A 138 22.97 18.52 -17.96
C ALA A 138 23.94 17.88 -16.94
N SER A 139 24.71 18.71 -16.23
CA SER A 139 25.63 18.32 -15.14
C SER A 139 24.94 18.08 -13.80
N ALA A 140 23.68 18.52 -13.65
CA ALA A 140 22.95 18.37 -12.39
C ALA A 140 22.62 16.90 -12.10
N ALA A 141 22.73 16.50 -10.82
CA ALA A 141 22.40 15.15 -10.40
C ALA A 141 20.96 14.79 -10.78
N PRO A 142 20.66 13.59 -11.27
CA PRO A 142 19.32 13.23 -11.72
C PRO A 142 18.30 13.34 -10.58
N LEU A 143 17.11 13.83 -10.90
CA LEU A 143 15.98 13.81 -9.96
C LEU A 143 15.61 12.36 -9.69
N ARG A 144 15.51 12.02 -8.40
CA ARG A 144 15.15 10.66 -7.96
C ARG A 144 13.78 10.69 -7.33
N LEU A 145 12.90 9.81 -7.81
CA LEU A 145 11.57 9.61 -7.25
C LEU A 145 11.52 8.24 -6.57
N GLY A 146 11.10 8.23 -5.31
CA GLY A 146 10.94 6.99 -4.55
C GLY A 146 9.53 6.41 -4.73
N ILE A 147 9.44 5.09 -4.80
CA ILE A 147 8.19 4.34 -4.85
C ILE A 147 8.18 3.28 -3.76
N VAL A 148 7.00 2.94 -3.27
CA VAL A 148 6.82 1.96 -2.18
C VAL A 148 7.11 0.53 -2.66
N TYR A 149 6.64 0.20 -3.85
CA TYR A 149 6.79 -1.11 -4.48
C TYR A 149 6.57 -0.98 -6.00
N PRO A 150 7.31 -1.73 -6.85
CA PRO A 150 7.22 -1.57 -8.31
C PRO A 150 5.82 -1.69 -8.90
N CYS A 151 4.98 -2.54 -8.33
CA CYS A 151 3.59 -2.76 -8.75
C CYS A 151 2.58 -2.09 -7.81
N SER A 152 2.97 -1.03 -7.09
CA SER A 152 2.05 -0.28 -6.22
C SER A 152 1.20 0.69 -7.04
N THR A 153 0.04 1.08 -6.51
CA THR A 153 -0.78 2.16 -7.08
C THR A 153 0.01 3.45 -7.13
N GLN A 154 0.81 3.75 -6.10
CA GLN A 154 1.72 4.91 -6.07
C GLN A 154 2.70 4.91 -7.25
N SER A 155 3.24 3.74 -7.63
CA SER A 155 4.13 3.64 -8.79
C SER A 155 3.43 3.95 -10.11
N PHE A 156 2.18 3.50 -10.26
CA PHE A 156 1.39 3.77 -11.46
C PHE A 156 0.96 5.23 -11.53
N GLU A 157 0.49 5.79 -10.42
CA GLU A 157 0.12 7.20 -10.32
C GLU A 157 1.30 8.12 -10.63
N LEU A 158 2.49 7.83 -10.06
CA LEU A 158 3.69 8.61 -10.33
C LEU A 158 4.14 8.55 -11.80
N ARG A 159 3.95 7.42 -12.47
CA ARG A 159 4.24 7.30 -13.92
C ARG A 159 3.23 8.02 -14.78
N TYR A 160 2.00 8.11 -14.32
CA TYR A 160 0.93 8.85 -14.99
C TYR A 160 1.12 10.36 -14.85
N TRP A 161 1.53 10.78 -13.64
CA TRP A 161 1.81 12.19 -13.31
C TRP A 161 3.02 12.72 -14.07
#